data_3a7ba8e60bfc8939464d7c789260a4ec
#
_entry.id   3a7ba8e60bfc8939464d7c789260a4ec
#
_cell.length_a   1.000
_cell.length_b   1.000
_cell.length_c   1.000
_cell.angle_alpha   90.00
_cell.angle_beta   90.00
_cell.angle_gamma   90.00
#
_symmetry.space_group_name_H-M   'P 1'
#
loop_
_entity.id
_entity.type
_entity.pdbx_description
1 polymer ?
#
loop_
_entity_poly.entity_id
_entity_poly.type
_entity_poly.pdbx_seq_one_letter_code
_entity_poly.pdbx_strand_id
1 'polypeptide(L)'
;MRSVNRACAVLEVSRAAYYEWSKQEPSPRERDDMELVEKVKAVFKGSRQTYGSPRVHSELRQQGRRCSRKRVERLMRQEGLQGRPPKRRRLTTIPDPEPPPELIDRIGRRFDPSGLVLNACWAGDITYVRTWEGWMYLATVIDLASRRVVGWAMADHMRAELVCEALQMAITRRRPRPGLIFHSDRGSQYTSKLFRGLLERHGIRQSLARPGQCWDNAVIEAFWSTLKVELVQRHSWPTRAMARQAVFEWIESFYNLKRLHSSLRYRTPAAYETAVIVGASRTGAVA
;
A
#
# COMPACT_ATOMS: atom_id res chain seq x y z
N MET A 1 48.13 -10.39 -20.62
CA MET A 1 47.50 -11.60 -20.01
C MET A 1 48.29 -11.98 -18.76
N ARG A 2 47.71 -11.91 -17.56
CA ARG A 2 48.37 -12.40 -16.35
C ARG A 2 48.34 -13.92 -16.40
N SER A 3 49.56 -14.55 -16.30
CA SER A 3 49.71 -16.00 -16.42
C SER A 3 48.96 -16.75 -15.32
N VAL A 4 48.02 -17.66 -15.70
CA VAL A 4 47.29 -18.57 -14.79
C VAL A 4 48.27 -19.30 -13.87
N ASN A 5 49.45 -19.68 -14.36
CA ASN A 5 50.51 -20.34 -13.58
C ASN A 5 50.92 -19.51 -12.36
N ARG A 6 51.12 -18.20 -12.56
CA ARG A 6 51.58 -17.29 -11.49
C ARG A 6 50.45 -17.07 -10.45
N ALA A 7 49.21 -16.97 -10.92
CA ALA A 7 48.05 -16.83 -10.04
C ALA A 7 47.83 -18.09 -9.17
N CYS A 8 47.93 -19.27 -9.76
CA CYS A 8 47.84 -20.57 -9.03
C CYS A 8 48.97 -20.72 -7.99
N ALA A 9 50.18 -20.32 -8.32
CA ALA A 9 51.29 -20.38 -7.39
C ALA A 9 51.11 -19.41 -6.19
N VAL A 10 50.63 -18.19 -6.43
CA VAL A 10 50.34 -17.20 -5.36
C VAL A 10 49.21 -17.62 -4.45
N LEU A 11 48.19 -18.29 -4.99
CA LEU A 11 47.01 -18.74 -4.26
C LEU A 11 47.14 -20.16 -3.68
N GLU A 12 48.31 -20.79 -3.84
CA GLU A 12 48.62 -22.14 -3.38
C GLU A 12 47.61 -23.21 -3.86
N VAL A 13 47.07 -23.03 -5.08
CA VAL A 13 46.13 -23.99 -5.69
C VAL A 13 46.80 -24.70 -6.88
N SER A 14 46.48 -25.97 -7.10
CA SER A 14 46.96 -26.69 -8.27
C SER A 14 46.32 -26.16 -9.56
N ARG A 15 47.08 -26.16 -10.67
CA ARG A 15 46.55 -25.80 -11.98
C ARG A 15 45.37 -26.70 -12.40
N ALA A 16 45.44 -27.98 -12.08
CA ALA A 16 44.37 -28.93 -12.33
C ALA A 16 43.08 -28.51 -11.62
N ALA A 17 43.16 -28.20 -10.32
CA ALA A 17 42.03 -27.70 -9.55
C ALA A 17 41.45 -26.40 -10.12
N TYR A 18 42.31 -25.48 -10.60
CA TYR A 18 41.84 -24.25 -11.27
C TYR A 18 41.06 -24.56 -12.56
N TYR A 19 41.58 -25.46 -13.42
CA TYR A 19 40.90 -25.81 -14.67
C TYR A 19 39.65 -26.65 -14.45
N GLU A 20 39.60 -27.52 -13.46
CA GLU A 20 38.39 -28.22 -13.04
C GLU A 20 37.34 -27.21 -12.56
N TRP A 21 37.72 -26.28 -11.66
CA TRP A 21 36.83 -25.23 -11.19
C TRP A 21 36.34 -24.35 -12.33
N SER A 22 37.20 -23.96 -13.26
CA SER A 22 36.81 -23.09 -14.40
C SER A 22 35.91 -23.78 -15.42
N LYS A 23 35.89 -25.12 -15.44
CA LYS A 23 35.02 -25.94 -16.30
C LYS A 23 33.74 -26.41 -15.60
N GLN A 24 33.63 -26.16 -14.29
CA GLN A 24 32.46 -26.63 -13.55
C GLN A 24 31.17 -25.98 -14.13
N GLU A 25 30.23 -26.82 -14.54
CA GLU A 25 28.89 -26.39 -14.80
C GLU A 25 28.23 -25.94 -13.50
N PRO A 26 27.30 -24.97 -13.57
CA PRO A 26 26.55 -24.54 -12.41
C PRO A 26 25.87 -25.72 -11.71
N SER A 27 26.03 -25.81 -10.39
CA SER A 27 25.39 -26.84 -9.59
C SER A 27 23.86 -26.78 -9.74
N PRO A 28 23.12 -27.85 -9.43
CA PRO A 28 21.67 -27.83 -9.47
C PRO A 28 21.06 -26.68 -8.67
N ARG A 29 21.70 -26.30 -7.55
CA ARG A 29 21.27 -25.16 -6.72
C ARG A 29 21.54 -23.81 -7.40
N GLU A 30 22.65 -23.66 -8.07
CA GLU A 30 22.99 -22.43 -8.82
C GLU A 30 22.04 -22.25 -10.01
N ARG A 31 21.75 -23.34 -10.75
CA ARG A 31 20.77 -23.31 -11.83
C ARG A 31 19.38 -22.90 -11.30
N ASP A 32 18.94 -23.46 -10.17
CA ASP A 32 17.67 -23.08 -9.53
C ASP A 32 17.69 -21.64 -9.00
N ASP A 33 18.86 -21.12 -8.53
CA ASP A 33 19.02 -19.72 -8.15
C ASP A 33 18.94 -18.80 -9.37
N MET A 34 19.54 -19.14 -10.51
CA MET A 34 19.46 -18.35 -11.75
C MET A 34 18.01 -18.24 -12.23
N GLU A 35 17.27 -19.35 -12.26
CA GLU A 35 15.84 -19.33 -12.61
C GLU A 35 15.02 -18.48 -11.62
N LEU A 36 15.30 -18.62 -10.32
CA LEU A 36 14.61 -17.86 -9.29
C LEU A 36 14.90 -16.37 -9.37
N VAL A 37 16.12 -15.96 -9.71
CA VAL A 37 16.51 -14.55 -9.92
C VAL A 37 15.64 -13.90 -11.00
N GLU A 38 15.42 -14.58 -12.12
CA GLU A 38 14.60 -14.01 -13.21
C GLU A 38 13.14 -13.83 -12.75
N LYS A 39 12.59 -14.75 -11.97
CA LYS A 39 11.26 -14.60 -11.38
C LYS A 39 11.22 -13.46 -10.34
N VAL A 40 12.25 -13.32 -9.51
CA VAL A 40 12.39 -12.20 -8.56
C VAL A 40 12.44 -10.86 -9.30
N LYS A 41 13.21 -10.74 -10.38
CA LYS A 41 13.29 -9.54 -11.23
C LYS A 41 11.94 -9.21 -11.85
N ALA A 42 11.23 -10.21 -12.36
CA ALA A 42 9.91 -10.03 -12.95
C ALA A 42 8.89 -9.49 -11.94
N VAL A 43 8.82 -10.08 -10.75
CA VAL A 43 7.96 -9.62 -9.66
C VAL A 43 8.35 -8.21 -9.20
N PHE A 44 9.65 -7.94 -9.05
CA PHE A 44 10.13 -6.61 -8.64
C PHE A 44 9.76 -5.55 -9.69
N LYS A 45 9.95 -5.82 -10.97
CA LYS A 45 9.55 -4.93 -12.07
C LYS A 45 8.03 -4.74 -12.09
N GLY A 46 7.23 -5.80 -11.98
CA GLY A 46 5.76 -5.76 -11.96
C GLY A 46 5.20 -4.98 -10.77
N SER A 47 5.93 -4.94 -9.65
CA SER A 47 5.59 -4.14 -8.47
C SER A 47 6.05 -2.67 -8.56
N ARG A 48 6.35 -2.16 -9.74
CA ARG A 48 6.91 -0.81 -9.95
C ARG A 48 8.22 -0.57 -9.18
N GLN A 49 9.02 -1.61 -8.95
CA GLN A 49 10.28 -1.59 -8.19
C GLN A 49 10.11 -1.09 -6.75
N THR A 50 9.01 -1.46 -6.10
CA THR A 50 8.69 -1.01 -4.73
C THR A 50 8.74 -2.12 -3.70
N TYR A 51 8.57 -3.39 -4.12
CA TYR A 51 8.51 -4.52 -3.20
C TYR A 51 9.87 -4.85 -2.59
N GLY A 52 9.90 -5.01 -1.26
CA GLY A 52 10.99 -5.69 -0.57
C GLY A 52 10.77 -7.21 -0.52
N SER A 53 11.75 -7.94 -0.02
CA SER A 53 11.75 -9.40 0.04
C SER A 53 10.50 -10.05 0.63
N PRO A 54 9.79 -9.47 1.63
CA PRO A 54 8.55 -10.10 2.14
C PRO A 54 7.43 -10.14 1.10
N ARG A 55 7.23 -9.05 0.32
CA ARG A 55 6.19 -9.01 -0.73
C ARG A 55 6.60 -9.83 -1.94
N VAL A 56 7.86 -9.75 -2.38
CA VAL A 56 8.39 -10.57 -3.48
C VAL A 56 8.24 -12.06 -3.16
N HIS A 57 8.62 -12.48 -1.97
CA HIS A 57 8.44 -13.87 -1.51
C HIS A 57 6.97 -14.30 -1.52
N SER A 58 6.06 -13.44 -1.02
CA SER A 58 4.63 -13.74 -1.00
C SER A 58 4.05 -13.88 -2.41
N GLU A 59 4.43 -12.99 -3.32
CA GLU A 59 4.03 -13.03 -4.74
C GLU A 59 4.51 -14.32 -5.41
N LEU A 60 5.79 -14.69 -5.24
CA LEU A 60 6.35 -15.94 -5.77
C LEU A 60 5.59 -17.17 -5.25
N ARG A 61 5.21 -17.17 -3.97
CA ARG A 61 4.41 -18.27 -3.41
C ARG A 61 3.01 -18.35 -4.03
N GLN A 62 2.37 -17.22 -4.29
CA GLN A 62 1.06 -17.16 -4.97
C GLN A 62 1.17 -17.66 -6.42
N GLN A 63 2.33 -17.48 -7.07
CA GLN A 63 2.65 -18.04 -8.39
C GLN A 63 3.11 -19.49 -8.35
N GLY A 64 3.01 -20.18 -7.20
CA GLY A 64 3.35 -21.58 -7.04
C GLY A 64 4.86 -21.85 -6.81
N ARG A 65 5.72 -20.83 -6.79
CA ARG A 65 7.16 -21.02 -6.56
C ARG A 65 7.48 -21.11 -5.06
N ARG A 66 7.86 -22.29 -4.58
CA ARG A 66 8.29 -22.53 -3.20
C ARG A 66 9.75 -22.16 -3.01
N CYS A 67 10.02 -21.21 -2.12
CA CYS A 67 11.37 -20.80 -1.72
C CYS A 67 11.32 -20.18 -0.32
N SER A 68 12.45 -20.04 0.37
CA SER A 68 12.49 -19.35 1.66
C SER A 68 12.62 -17.82 1.46
N ARG A 69 12.07 -17.04 2.40
CA ARG A 69 12.23 -15.58 2.37
C ARG A 69 13.71 -15.15 2.43
N LYS A 70 14.53 -15.86 3.23
CA LYS A 70 15.99 -15.57 3.33
C LYS A 70 16.69 -15.76 1.98
N ARG A 71 16.28 -16.78 1.18
CA ARG A 71 16.81 -17.00 -0.16
C ARG A 71 16.47 -15.84 -1.10
N VAL A 72 15.19 -15.42 -1.12
CA VAL A 72 14.75 -14.27 -1.89
C VAL A 72 15.50 -13.00 -1.49
N GLU A 73 15.68 -12.75 -0.20
CA GLU A 73 16.41 -11.60 0.32
C GLU A 73 17.88 -11.60 -0.14
N ARG A 74 18.56 -12.77 -0.09
CA ARG A 74 19.94 -12.93 -0.57
C ARG A 74 20.02 -12.61 -2.06
N LEU A 75 19.14 -13.20 -2.88
CA LEU A 75 19.15 -12.97 -4.34
C LEU A 75 18.85 -11.51 -4.68
N MET A 76 17.85 -10.89 -4.03
CA MET A 76 17.59 -9.46 -4.22
C MET A 76 18.81 -8.59 -3.90
N ARG A 77 19.54 -8.92 -2.83
CA ARG A 77 20.76 -8.18 -2.45
C ARG A 77 21.87 -8.36 -3.48
N GLN A 78 22.07 -9.58 -3.99
CA GLN A 78 23.07 -9.88 -5.03
C GLN A 78 22.79 -9.12 -6.34
N GLU A 79 21.51 -8.99 -6.70
CA GLU A 79 21.06 -8.26 -7.90
C GLU A 79 20.88 -6.74 -7.67
N GLY A 80 21.20 -6.22 -6.50
CA GLY A 80 21.02 -4.80 -6.18
C GLY A 80 19.58 -4.34 -6.11
N LEU A 81 18.61 -5.27 -5.98
CA LEU A 81 17.19 -4.97 -5.93
C LEU A 81 16.78 -4.53 -4.54
N GLN A 82 16.44 -3.26 -4.39
CA GLN A 82 16.04 -2.67 -3.11
C GLN A 82 14.60 -2.19 -3.13
N GLY A 83 13.76 -2.77 -2.23
CA GLY A 83 12.39 -2.31 -2.01
C GLY A 83 12.36 -0.92 -1.36
N ARG A 84 11.20 -0.28 -1.43
CA ARG A 84 10.97 1.08 -0.89
C ARG A 84 10.01 1.04 0.30
N PRO A 85 10.48 0.79 1.53
CA PRO A 85 9.64 0.92 2.71
C PRO A 85 9.35 2.39 3.00
N PRO A 86 8.14 2.72 3.51
CA PRO A 86 7.88 4.04 4.06
C PRO A 86 8.91 4.37 5.14
N LYS A 87 9.38 5.61 5.19
CA LYS A 87 10.26 6.06 6.26
C LYS A 87 9.51 5.96 7.59
N ARG A 88 10.12 5.38 8.62
CA ARG A 88 9.58 5.45 9.98
C ARG A 88 9.48 6.92 10.40
N ARG A 89 8.29 7.41 10.67
CA ARG A 89 8.13 8.72 11.30
C ARG A 89 8.65 8.64 12.72
N ARG A 90 9.48 9.61 13.12
CA ARG A 90 9.71 9.87 14.54
C ARG A 90 8.45 10.52 15.09
N LEU A 91 7.99 10.06 16.23
CA LEU A 91 6.93 10.67 17.01
C LEU A 91 7.39 12.08 17.40
N THR A 92 6.67 13.09 16.93
CA THR A 92 6.92 14.49 17.28
C THR A 92 5.83 15.08 18.16
N THR A 93 4.73 14.33 18.39
CA THR A 93 3.59 14.80 19.17
C THR A 93 3.44 13.95 20.43
N ILE A 94 3.46 14.59 21.60
CA ILE A 94 3.12 13.97 22.88
C ILE A 94 1.58 13.94 22.95
N PRO A 95 0.92 12.78 23.13
CA PRO A 95 -0.52 12.73 23.27
C PRO A 95 -0.98 13.45 24.53
N ASP A 96 -2.06 14.22 24.45
CA ASP A 96 -2.74 14.76 25.62
C ASP A 96 -3.33 13.58 26.43
N PRO A 97 -3.00 13.41 27.72
CA PRO A 97 -3.47 12.31 28.52
C PRO A 97 -4.99 12.35 28.82
N GLU A 98 -5.64 13.51 28.76
CA GLU A 98 -7.07 13.67 29.04
C GLU A 98 -7.79 14.47 27.94
N PRO A 99 -8.31 13.79 26.90
CA PRO A 99 -9.10 14.47 25.88
C PRO A 99 -10.50 14.84 26.40
N PRO A 100 -11.08 16.00 26.01
CA PRO A 100 -12.42 16.41 26.39
C PRO A 100 -13.50 15.36 26.03
N PRO A 101 -14.50 15.12 26.91
CA PRO A 101 -15.46 14.02 26.77
C PRO A 101 -16.47 14.16 25.60
N GLU A 102 -16.54 15.30 24.93
CA GLU A 102 -17.50 15.59 23.86
C GLU A 102 -17.12 15.03 22.47
N LEU A 103 -16.01 14.34 22.36
CA LEU A 103 -15.44 13.91 21.08
C LEU A 103 -15.76 12.45 20.78
N ILE A 104 -16.72 12.24 19.92
CA ILE A 104 -17.18 10.89 19.54
C ILE A 104 -16.21 10.28 18.52
N ASP A 105 -15.13 9.65 19.02
CA ASP A 105 -14.41 8.63 18.26
C ASP A 105 -15.22 7.33 18.31
N ARG A 106 -15.89 7.00 17.20
CA ARG A 106 -16.72 5.80 17.07
C ARG A 106 -15.90 4.57 16.68
N ILE A 107 -14.63 4.73 16.32
CA ILE A 107 -13.76 3.65 15.84
C ILE A 107 -12.90 3.07 16.97
N GLY A 108 -12.50 3.90 17.96
CA GLY A 108 -11.72 3.45 19.10
C GLY A 108 -10.43 2.74 18.72
N ARG A 109 -9.74 3.20 17.63
CA ARG A 109 -8.51 2.60 17.08
C ARG A 109 -8.62 1.13 16.65
N ARG A 110 -9.81 0.64 16.39
CA ARG A 110 -10.02 -0.73 15.88
C ARG A 110 -9.68 -0.79 14.39
N PHE A 111 -8.38 -0.87 14.09
CA PHE A 111 -7.87 -0.90 12.72
C PHE A 111 -7.46 -2.30 12.25
N ASP A 112 -7.69 -3.33 13.04
CA ASP A 112 -7.45 -4.71 12.60
C ASP A 112 -8.52 -5.12 11.56
N PRO A 113 -8.11 -5.41 10.32
CA PRO A 113 -9.06 -5.82 9.27
C PRO A 113 -9.88 -7.06 9.63
N SER A 114 -9.34 -7.98 10.46
CA SER A 114 -10.01 -9.23 10.80
C SER A 114 -11.30 -9.06 11.62
N GLY A 115 -11.44 -7.92 12.31
CA GLY A 115 -12.62 -7.59 13.11
C GLY A 115 -13.59 -6.61 12.43
N LEU A 116 -13.32 -6.20 11.18
CA LEU A 116 -14.13 -5.21 10.49
C LEU A 116 -14.94 -5.83 9.35
N VAL A 117 -16.19 -5.39 9.23
CA VAL A 117 -17.07 -5.77 8.12
C VAL A 117 -16.84 -4.81 6.95
N LEU A 118 -16.89 -5.33 5.71
CA LEU A 118 -16.80 -4.51 4.49
C LEU A 118 -17.91 -3.47 4.46
N ASN A 119 -17.56 -2.24 4.09
CA ASN A 119 -18.47 -1.09 4.03
C ASN A 119 -19.15 -0.72 5.36
N ALA A 120 -18.63 -1.15 6.50
CA ALA A 120 -19.10 -0.71 7.80
C ALA A 120 -18.40 0.56 8.28
N CYS A 121 -17.13 0.74 7.88
CA CYS A 121 -16.33 1.88 8.30
C CYS A 121 -15.39 2.34 7.19
N TRP A 122 -15.52 3.61 6.81
CA TRP A 122 -14.64 4.28 5.87
C TRP A 122 -13.84 5.37 6.56
N ALA A 123 -12.63 5.62 6.09
CA ALA A 123 -11.81 6.75 6.51
C ALA A 123 -11.54 7.68 5.32
N GLY A 124 -11.58 8.99 5.58
CA GLY A 124 -11.29 10.03 4.60
C GLY A 124 -10.19 10.97 5.07
N ASP A 125 -9.37 11.46 4.13
CA ASP A 125 -8.36 12.47 4.39
C ASP A 125 -7.94 13.14 3.07
N ILE A 126 -7.24 14.29 3.16
CA ILE A 126 -6.73 15.06 2.03
C ILE A 126 -5.21 15.07 2.08
N THR A 127 -4.58 14.87 0.94
CA THR A 127 -3.16 15.15 0.74
C THR A 127 -2.96 16.06 -0.46
N TYR A 128 -1.73 16.50 -0.68
CA TYR A 128 -1.39 17.35 -1.80
C TYR A 128 -0.17 16.81 -2.55
N VAL A 129 -0.16 17.05 -3.85
CA VAL A 129 0.92 16.74 -4.78
C VAL A 129 1.40 18.05 -5.40
N ARG A 130 2.71 18.30 -5.33
CA ARG A 130 3.30 19.46 -5.96
C ARG A 130 3.50 19.20 -7.44
N THR A 131 3.02 20.12 -8.28
CA THR A 131 3.26 20.17 -9.71
C THR A 131 3.93 21.50 -10.08
N TRP A 132 4.43 21.63 -11.31
CA TRP A 132 4.97 22.92 -11.76
C TRP A 132 3.87 23.97 -11.96
N GLU A 133 2.62 23.54 -12.19
CA GLU A 133 1.44 24.40 -12.24
C GLU A 133 0.88 24.79 -10.87
N GLY A 134 1.54 24.39 -9.77
CA GLY A 134 1.10 24.59 -8.39
C GLY A 134 0.60 23.31 -7.72
N TRP A 135 -0.14 23.47 -6.62
CA TRP A 135 -0.64 22.35 -5.84
C TRP A 135 -1.82 21.66 -6.53
N MET A 136 -1.85 20.34 -6.46
CA MET A 136 -3.00 19.50 -6.72
C MET A 136 -3.37 18.79 -5.42
N TYR A 137 -4.61 18.91 -5.02
CA TYR A 137 -5.15 18.26 -3.82
C TYR A 137 -5.85 16.97 -4.19
N LEU A 138 -5.68 15.95 -3.36
CA LEU A 138 -6.27 14.63 -3.53
C LEU A 138 -7.01 14.26 -2.24
N ALA A 139 -8.34 14.13 -2.31
CA ALA A 139 -9.15 13.54 -1.26
C ALA A 139 -9.36 12.05 -1.57
N THR A 140 -9.30 11.19 -0.57
CA THR A 140 -9.60 9.76 -0.72
C THR A 140 -10.53 9.25 0.37
N VAL A 141 -11.27 8.20 0.02
CA VAL A 141 -12.09 7.40 0.93
C VAL A 141 -11.61 5.97 0.87
N ILE A 142 -11.24 5.41 2.01
CA ILE A 142 -10.68 4.06 2.14
C ILE A 142 -11.61 3.21 3.02
N ASP A 143 -11.99 2.03 2.56
CA ASP A 143 -12.64 1.03 3.38
C ASP A 143 -11.64 0.44 4.38
N LEU A 144 -11.94 0.54 5.69
CA LEU A 144 -11.01 0.13 6.74
C LEU A 144 -10.85 -1.39 6.86
N ALA A 145 -11.83 -2.18 6.40
CA ALA A 145 -11.72 -3.64 6.40
C ALA A 145 -10.84 -4.15 5.27
N SER A 146 -11.04 -3.65 4.05
CA SER A 146 -10.32 -4.13 2.86
C SER A 146 -9.09 -3.32 2.49
N ARG A 147 -8.88 -2.15 3.09
CA ARG A 147 -7.87 -1.16 2.68
C ARG A 147 -8.06 -0.63 1.25
N ARG A 148 -9.18 -0.92 0.63
CA ARG A 148 -9.48 -0.48 -0.73
C ARG A 148 -9.81 1.00 -0.75
N VAL A 149 -9.22 1.72 -1.68
CA VAL A 149 -9.66 3.08 -2.01
C VAL A 149 -10.96 2.94 -2.79
N VAL A 150 -12.07 3.35 -2.16
CA VAL A 150 -13.42 3.21 -2.70
C VAL A 150 -13.92 4.48 -3.39
N GLY A 151 -13.35 5.64 -3.02
CA GLY A 151 -13.62 6.92 -3.65
C GLY A 151 -12.43 7.85 -3.57
N TRP A 152 -12.30 8.74 -4.54
CA TRP A 152 -11.26 9.76 -4.57
C TRP A 152 -11.66 10.90 -5.52
N ALA A 153 -11.12 12.09 -5.26
CA ALA A 153 -11.29 13.26 -6.11
C ALA A 153 -10.00 14.09 -6.11
N MET A 154 -9.76 14.85 -7.19
CA MET A 154 -8.58 15.71 -7.33
C MET A 154 -8.96 17.07 -7.88
N ALA A 155 -8.49 18.14 -7.21
CA ALA A 155 -8.72 19.51 -7.60
C ALA A 155 -7.46 20.38 -7.39
N ASP A 156 -7.50 21.62 -7.87
CA ASP A 156 -6.50 22.66 -7.61
C ASP A 156 -6.78 23.46 -6.33
N HIS A 157 -7.83 23.08 -5.61
CA HIS A 157 -8.26 23.70 -4.36
C HIS A 157 -8.58 22.63 -3.30
N MET A 158 -8.62 23.06 -2.02
CA MET A 158 -8.94 22.19 -0.88
C MET A 158 -10.26 22.63 -0.21
N ARG A 159 -11.31 22.86 -1.00
CA ARG A 159 -12.64 23.21 -0.50
C ARG A 159 -13.45 21.97 -0.17
N ALA A 160 -14.61 22.15 0.49
CA ALA A 160 -15.49 21.06 0.92
C ALA A 160 -16.03 20.21 -0.25
N GLU A 161 -16.16 20.78 -1.43
CA GLU A 161 -16.59 20.10 -2.65
C GLU A 161 -15.68 18.91 -2.97
N LEU A 162 -14.36 19.06 -2.78
CA LEU A 162 -13.38 18.03 -3.06
C LEU A 162 -13.64 16.74 -2.24
N VAL A 163 -13.92 16.87 -0.95
CA VAL A 163 -14.22 15.71 -0.08
C VAL A 163 -15.62 15.16 -0.36
N CYS A 164 -16.56 16.00 -0.77
CA CYS A 164 -17.89 15.57 -1.18
C CYS A 164 -17.85 14.74 -2.47
N GLU A 165 -17.06 15.14 -3.46
CA GLU A 165 -16.87 14.37 -4.69
C GLU A 165 -16.25 13.01 -4.43
N ALA A 166 -15.20 12.94 -3.58
CA ALA A 166 -14.59 11.68 -3.18
C ALA A 166 -15.60 10.75 -2.47
N LEU A 167 -16.40 11.30 -1.54
CA LEU A 167 -17.43 10.55 -0.83
C LEU A 167 -18.56 10.11 -1.77
N GLN A 168 -19.01 10.99 -2.67
CA GLN A 168 -20.06 10.67 -3.65
C GLN A 168 -19.63 9.52 -4.59
N MET A 169 -18.35 9.52 -5.05
CA MET A 169 -17.80 8.40 -5.81
C MET A 169 -17.86 7.10 -5.00
N ALA A 170 -17.46 7.14 -3.72
CA ALA A 170 -17.49 5.97 -2.85
C ALA A 170 -18.91 5.44 -2.67
N ILE A 171 -19.87 6.31 -2.41
CA ILE A 171 -21.29 5.96 -2.24
C ILE A 171 -21.85 5.31 -3.53
N THR A 172 -21.60 5.92 -4.68
CA THR A 172 -22.08 5.42 -5.98
C THR A 172 -21.50 4.03 -6.30
N ARG A 173 -20.23 3.81 -6.01
CA ARG A 173 -19.55 2.53 -6.28
C ARG A 173 -19.95 1.42 -5.31
N ARG A 174 -20.18 1.77 -4.04
CA ARG A 174 -20.30 0.77 -2.97
C ARG A 174 -21.74 0.58 -2.48
N ARG A 175 -22.61 1.59 -2.66
CA ARG A 175 -24.00 1.59 -2.20
C ARG A 175 -24.12 1.10 -0.75
N PRO A 176 -23.44 1.74 0.20
CA PRO A 176 -23.38 1.27 1.57
C PRO A 176 -24.78 1.26 2.20
N ARG A 177 -24.99 0.35 3.13
CA ARG A 177 -26.20 0.36 3.96
C ARG A 177 -26.16 1.54 4.93
N PRO A 178 -27.33 2.09 5.33
CA PRO A 178 -27.40 3.08 6.41
C PRO A 178 -26.67 2.58 7.67
N GLY A 179 -26.04 3.52 8.39
CA GLY A 179 -25.29 3.20 9.60
C GLY A 179 -23.76 3.04 9.39
N LEU A 180 -23.28 3.09 8.14
CA LEU A 180 -21.84 3.18 7.85
C LEU A 180 -21.22 4.33 8.65
N ILE A 181 -20.03 4.10 9.22
CA ILE A 181 -19.25 5.12 9.93
C ILE A 181 -18.22 5.73 8.97
N PHE A 182 -18.24 7.06 8.83
CA PHE A 182 -17.21 7.80 8.11
C PHE A 182 -16.30 8.53 9.09
N HIS A 183 -15.03 8.15 9.13
CA HIS A 183 -14.02 8.75 10.01
C HIS A 183 -13.11 9.71 9.25
N SER A 184 -12.83 10.87 9.86
CA SER A 184 -11.88 11.85 9.33
C SER A 184 -11.22 12.63 10.46
N ASP A 185 -10.26 13.46 10.11
CA ASP A 185 -9.80 14.52 10.98
C ASP A 185 -10.88 15.61 11.15
N ARG A 186 -10.53 16.69 11.88
CA ARG A 186 -11.40 17.85 12.13
C ARG A 186 -11.21 18.99 11.13
N GLY A 187 -10.64 18.71 9.97
CA GLY A 187 -10.50 19.69 8.91
C GLY A 187 -11.83 20.38 8.58
N SER A 188 -11.79 21.67 8.27
CA SER A 188 -12.99 22.47 7.97
C SER A 188 -13.82 21.90 6.81
N GLN A 189 -13.19 21.15 5.91
CA GLN A 189 -13.84 20.44 4.81
C GLN A 189 -14.82 19.38 5.32
N TYR A 190 -14.39 18.57 6.30
CA TYR A 190 -15.19 17.49 6.89
C TYR A 190 -16.23 17.98 7.89
N THR A 191 -16.03 19.15 8.51
CA THR A 191 -17.00 19.76 9.42
C THR A 191 -17.98 20.72 8.72
N SER A 192 -17.84 20.94 7.41
CA SER A 192 -18.68 21.80 6.61
C SER A 192 -20.15 21.33 6.58
N LYS A 193 -21.09 22.25 6.43
CA LYS A 193 -22.52 21.95 6.24
C LYS A 193 -22.75 21.08 5.01
N LEU A 194 -22.02 21.33 3.93
CA LEU A 194 -22.11 20.58 2.68
C LEU A 194 -21.79 19.10 2.89
N PHE A 195 -20.64 18.80 3.54
CA PHE A 195 -20.21 17.42 3.78
C PHE A 195 -21.14 16.70 4.76
N ARG A 196 -21.53 17.36 5.88
CA ARG A 196 -22.46 16.77 6.84
C ARG A 196 -23.82 16.46 6.22
N GLY A 197 -24.38 17.38 5.42
CA GLY A 197 -25.64 17.15 4.70
C GLY A 197 -25.55 15.99 3.70
N LEU A 198 -24.37 15.73 3.09
CA LEU A 198 -24.16 14.56 2.25
C LEU A 198 -24.19 13.27 3.08
N LEU A 199 -23.51 13.23 4.23
CA LEU A 199 -23.53 12.08 5.14
C LEU A 199 -24.97 11.77 5.62
N GLU A 200 -25.71 12.77 6.06
CA GLU A 200 -27.09 12.66 6.57
C GLU A 200 -28.03 12.07 5.51
N ARG A 201 -27.99 12.57 4.28
CA ARG A 201 -28.80 12.07 3.15
C ARG A 201 -28.61 10.58 2.87
N HIS A 202 -27.44 10.05 3.19
CA HIS A 202 -27.10 8.64 2.97
C HIS A 202 -27.10 7.79 4.24
N GLY A 203 -27.55 8.34 5.38
CA GLY A 203 -27.57 7.66 6.66
C GLY A 203 -26.19 7.26 7.16
N ILE A 204 -25.14 8.01 6.80
CA ILE A 204 -23.76 7.77 7.18
C ILE A 204 -23.45 8.52 8.47
N ARG A 205 -22.92 7.82 9.47
CA ARG A 205 -22.60 8.37 10.79
C ARG A 205 -21.20 8.95 10.79
N GLN A 206 -21.05 10.23 11.10
CA GLN A 206 -19.74 10.87 11.21
C GLN A 206 -18.99 10.43 12.47
N SER A 207 -17.69 10.20 12.34
CA SER A 207 -16.71 10.01 13.41
C SER A 207 -15.54 10.94 13.18
N LEU A 208 -15.13 11.68 14.20
CA LEU A 208 -14.03 12.63 14.10
C LEU A 208 -12.87 12.19 15.01
N ALA A 209 -11.66 12.28 14.49
CA ALA A 209 -10.43 12.05 15.25
C ALA A 209 -10.36 13.00 16.46
N ARG A 210 -9.75 12.55 17.54
CA ARG A 210 -9.54 13.37 18.73
C ARG A 210 -8.53 14.49 18.44
N PRO A 211 -8.66 15.69 19.04
CA PRO A 211 -7.70 16.77 18.83
C PRO A 211 -6.29 16.33 19.18
N GLY A 212 -5.32 16.66 18.31
CA GLY A 212 -3.92 16.36 18.53
C GLY A 212 -3.52 14.88 18.44
N GLN A 213 -4.47 13.97 18.15
CA GLN A 213 -4.20 12.54 18.04
C GLN A 213 -4.19 12.06 16.58
N CYS A 214 -3.04 12.16 15.93
CA CYS A 214 -2.83 11.66 14.56
C CYS A 214 -3.02 10.13 14.42
N TRP A 215 -2.91 9.37 15.50
CA TRP A 215 -3.08 7.91 15.51
C TRP A 215 -4.49 7.43 15.16
N ASP A 216 -5.47 8.29 15.35
CA ASP A 216 -6.86 7.96 15.08
C ASP A 216 -7.13 7.81 13.57
N ASN A 217 -6.16 8.20 12.71
CA ASN A 217 -6.22 8.08 11.26
C ASN A 217 -5.06 7.27 10.65
N ALA A 218 -4.44 6.37 11.43
CA ALA A 218 -3.22 5.66 11.07
C ALA A 218 -3.31 4.88 9.74
N VAL A 219 -4.48 4.39 9.36
CA VAL A 219 -4.67 3.64 8.11
C VAL A 219 -4.49 4.55 6.89
N ILE A 220 -5.09 5.73 6.91
CA ILE A 220 -5.02 6.65 5.78
C ILE A 220 -3.66 7.34 5.73
N GLU A 221 -3.03 7.57 6.90
CA GLU A 221 -1.64 8.03 6.95
C GLU A 221 -0.66 7.01 6.34
N ALA A 222 -0.85 5.72 6.61
CA ALA A 222 -0.07 4.65 5.99
C ALA A 222 -0.30 4.59 4.47
N PHE A 223 -1.53 4.84 4.02
CA PHE A 223 -1.83 4.97 2.60
C PHE A 223 -1.08 6.15 1.96
N TRP A 224 -1.13 7.36 2.57
CA TRP A 224 -0.40 8.52 2.06
C TRP A 224 1.10 8.30 2.01
N SER A 225 1.65 7.71 3.07
CA SER A 225 3.07 7.38 3.10
C SER A 225 3.46 6.44 1.95
N THR A 226 2.60 5.47 1.66
CA THR A 226 2.77 4.53 0.55
C THR A 226 2.69 5.25 -0.81
N LEU A 227 1.65 6.04 -1.04
CA LEU A 227 1.47 6.81 -2.28
C LEU A 227 2.66 7.75 -2.53
N LYS A 228 3.10 8.48 -1.49
CA LYS A 228 4.23 9.40 -1.59
C LYS A 228 5.52 8.70 -1.98
N VAL A 229 5.85 7.58 -1.32
CA VAL A 229 7.11 6.84 -1.55
C VAL A 229 7.07 6.05 -2.87
N GLU A 230 5.93 5.46 -3.21
CA GLU A 230 5.83 4.57 -4.37
C GLU A 230 5.52 5.30 -5.67
N LEU A 231 4.94 6.51 -5.61
CA LEU A 231 4.58 7.29 -6.79
C LEU A 231 5.09 8.74 -6.73
N VAL A 232 4.60 9.56 -5.78
CA VAL A 232 4.74 11.02 -5.85
C VAL A 232 6.18 11.50 -5.82
N GLN A 233 7.02 10.91 -4.96
CA GLN A 233 8.43 11.27 -4.79
C GLN A 233 9.37 10.67 -5.84
N ARG A 234 8.84 9.87 -6.77
CA ARG A 234 9.64 9.22 -7.83
C ARG A 234 9.64 9.99 -9.14
N HIS A 235 8.76 10.96 -9.28
CA HIS A 235 8.56 11.69 -10.51
C HIS A 235 8.45 13.18 -10.23
N SER A 236 8.87 14.00 -11.16
CA SER A 236 8.48 15.39 -11.27
C SER A 236 7.18 15.50 -12.08
N TRP A 237 6.32 16.41 -11.72
CA TRP A 237 5.00 16.55 -12.30
C TRP A 237 4.88 17.89 -13.03
N PRO A 238 5.17 17.96 -14.35
CA PRO A 238 5.05 19.20 -15.14
C PRO A 238 3.64 19.79 -15.06
N THR A 239 2.61 18.95 -15.19
CA THR A 239 1.22 19.41 -15.17
C THR A 239 0.38 18.65 -14.15
N ARG A 240 -0.70 19.29 -13.67
CA ARG A 240 -1.72 18.63 -12.84
C ARG A 240 -2.39 17.46 -13.58
N ALA A 241 -2.54 17.57 -14.89
CA ALA A 241 -3.12 16.50 -15.72
C ALA A 241 -2.27 15.22 -15.66
N MET A 242 -0.94 15.35 -15.83
CA MET A 242 -0.02 14.20 -15.72
C MET A 242 -0.04 13.58 -14.33
N ALA A 243 -0.02 14.41 -13.27
CA ALA A 243 -0.10 13.91 -11.90
C ALA A 243 -1.44 13.21 -11.65
N ARG A 244 -2.56 13.75 -12.15
CA ARG A 244 -3.90 13.17 -12.05
C ARG A 244 -3.96 11.79 -12.69
N GLN A 245 -3.46 11.66 -13.92
CA GLN A 245 -3.42 10.40 -14.65
C GLN A 245 -2.61 9.34 -13.89
N ALA A 246 -1.42 9.70 -13.40
CA ALA A 246 -0.56 8.77 -12.69
C ALA A 246 -1.14 8.32 -11.34
N VAL A 247 -1.78 9.22 -10.60
CA VAL A 247 -2.50 8.90 -9.34
C VAL A 247 -3.68 7.98 -9.63
N PHE A 248 -4.47 8.27 -10.67
CA PHE A 248 -5.56 7.41 -11.12
C PHE A 248 -5.08 5.98 -11.40
N GLU A 249 -4.07 5.83 -12.25
CA GLU A 249 -3.52 4.51 -12.58
C GLU A 249 -2.94 3.80 -11.36
N TRP A 250 -2.30 4.55 -10.47
CA TRP A 250 -1.74 3.96 -9.26
C TRP A 250 -2.82 3.45 -8.31
N ILE A 251 -3.92 4.19 -8.12
CA ILE A 251 -5.03 3.77 -7.26
C ILE A 251 -5.77 2.59 -7.88
N GLU A 252 -6.26 2.74 -9.12
CA GLU A 252 -7.21 1.81 -9.71
C GLU A 252 -6.53 0.53 -10.23
N SER A 253 -5.38 0.66 -10.90
CA SER A 253 -4.72 -0.47 -11.56
C SER A 253 -3.67 -1.16 -10.68
N PHE A 254 -3.05 -0.44 -9.74
CA PHE A 254 -1.97 -0.99 -8.93
C PHE A 254 -2.37 -1.17 -7.47
N TYR A 255 -2.72 -0.10 -6.75
CA TYR A 255 -2.99 -0.17 -5.31
C TYR A 255 -4.14 -1.12 -4.98
N ASN A 256 -5.28 -0.95 -5.64
CA ASN A 256 -6.47 -1.75 -5.37
C ASN A 256 -6.36 -3.19 -5.89
N LEU A 257 -5.71 -3.42 -7.05
CA LEU A 257 -5.76 -4.70 -7.76
C LEU A 257 -4.48 -5.55 -7.65
N LYS A 258 -3.32 -4.93 -7.50
CA LYS A 258 -2.01 -5.64 -7.55
C LYS A 258 -1.19 -5.52 -6.28
N ARG A 259 -1.32 -4.41 -5.55
CA ARG A 259 -0.46 -4.16 -4.41
C ARG A 259 -0.80 -5.06 -3.23
N LEU A 260 0.18 -5.87 -2.79
CA LEU A 260 0.05 -6.74 -1.63
C LEU A 260 0.12 -5.95 -0.32
N HIS A 261 -0.81 -6.22 0.61
CA HIS A 261 -0.88 -5.59 1.92
C HIS A 261 -0.56 -6.58 3.03
N SER A 262 0.42 -6.26 3.88
CA SER A 262 0.80 -7.12 5.02
C SER A 262 -0.35 -7.29 6.02
N SER A 263 -1.13 -6.23 6.26
CA SER A 263 -2.33 -6.29 7.13
C SER A 263 -3.45 -7.16 6.56
N LEU A 264 -3.45 -7.45 5.25
CA LEU A 264 -4.38 -8.35 4.59
C LEU A 264 -3.76 -9.73 4.29
N ARG A 265 -2.76 -10.14 5.07
CA ARG A 265 -1.99 -11.38 4.86
C ARG A 265 -1.42 -11.49 3.45
N TYR A 266 -0.86 -10.39 2.96
CA TYR A 266 -0.30 -10.26 1.60
C TYR A 266 -1.30 -10.54 0.49
N ARG A 267 -2.58 -10.19 0.69
CA ARG A 267 -3.57 -10.10 -0.39
C ARG A 267 -3.66 -8.66 -0.90
N THR A 268 -4.16 -8.50 -2.11
CA THR A 268 -4.58 -7.19 -2.62
C THR A 268 -5.91 -6.80 -1.99
N PRO A 269 -6.26 -5.50 -1.92
CA PRO A 269 -7.58 -5.07 -1.45
C PRO A 269 -8.74 -5.79 -2.18
N ALA A 270 -8.67 -5.88 -3.51
CA ALA A 270 -9.69 -6.56 -4.31
C ALA A 270 -9.78 -8.06 -4.01
N ALA A 271 -8.66 -8.77 -3.95
CA ALA A 271 -8.65 -10.20 -3.65
C ALA A 271 -9.12 -10.50 -2.21
N TYR A 272 -8.86 -9.59 -1.27
CA TYR A 272 -9.37 -9.70 0.08
C TYR A 272 -10.90 -9.60 0.11
N GLU A 273 -11.49 -8.59 -0.57
CA GLU A 273 -12.94 -8.43 -0.66
C GLU A 273 -13.61 -9.65 -1.30
N THR A 274 -13.07 -10.14 -2.41
CA THR A 274 -13.59 -11.35 -3.07
C THR A 274 -13.59 -12.55 -2.11
N ALA A 275 -12.51 -12.75 -1.36
CA ALA A 275 -12.43 -13.85 -0.42
C ALA A 275 -13.43 -13.74 0.75
N VAL A 276 -13.66 -12.51 1.26
CA VAL A 276 -14.67 -12.27 2.32
C VAL A 276 -16.08 -12.53 1.80
N ILE A 277 -16.42 -12.04 0.61
CA ILE A 277 -17.73 -12.22 0.00
C ILE A 277 -18.02 -13.71 -0.27
N VAL A 278 -17.06 -14.44 -0.86
CA VAL A 278 -17.20 -15.88 -1.13
C VAL A 278 -17.28 -16.70 0.18
N GLY A 279 -16.51 -16.30 1.20
CA GLY A 279 -16.57 -16.95 2.53
C GLY A 279 -17.94 -16.76 3.18
N ALA A 280 -18.51 -15.56 3.14
CA ALA A 280 -19.84 -15.26 3.67
C ALA A 280 -20.96 -16.04 2.95
N SER A 281 -20.86 -16.20 1.63
CA SER A 281 -21.83 -16.97 0.83
C SER A 281 -21.80 -18.46 1.17
N ARG A 282 -20.65 -19.02 1.57
CA ARG A 282 -20.53 -20.41 1.96
C ARG A 282 -21.06 -20.69 3.37
N THR A 283 -20.91 -19.76 4.28
CA THR A 283 -21.44 -19.90 5.66
C THR A 283 -22.93 -19.62 5.75
N GLY A 284 -23.51 -18.80 4.88
CA GLY A 284 -24.96 -18.54 4.80
C GLY A 284 -25.77 -19.63 4.08
N ALA A 285 -25.12 -20.60 3.42
CA ALA A 285 -25.79 -21.72 2.75
C ALA A 285 -25.95 -22.96 3.66
N VAL A 286 -25.56 -22.88 4.95
CA VAL A 286 -25.64 -23.96 5.95
C VAL A 286 -26.58 -23.61 7.11
N ALA A 287 -27.40 -22.56 6.98
CA ALA A 287 -28.44 -22.16 7.98
C ALA A 287 -29.84 -22.31 7.41
#